data_a953cc93a828c395550f4cd528edeee3
#
_entry.id   a953cc93a828c395550f4cd528edeee3
#
_cell.length_a   1.000
_cell.length_b   1.000
_cell.length_c   1.000
_cell.angle_alpha   90.00
_cell.angle_beta   90.00
_cell.angle_gamma   90.00
#
_symmetry.space_group_name_H-M   'P 1'
#
loop_
_entity.id
_entity.type
_entity.pdbx_description
1 polymer ?
#
loop_
_entity_poly.entity_id
_entity_poly.type
_entity_poly.pdbx_seq_one_letter_code
_entity_poly.pdbx_strand_id
1 'polypeptide(L)'
;GSRCVYHAMTYGHLVGELIRRIDGRSPGRFIAEEIVRPWGLQFHIGLAASEDHRAAEMSAHEKAYDWIRQGEKTAYPHAFRNPTLSATTPNARAWRAAEVPAANGQADARSLATLYGVLACGGTVGGRQLLSADALRRATAVRFDGVDACSLAPTVFAAGYRIGAIGYGPHVAPGHFGHTGWGGSVAFADPARRLGFAFVTRRLLGFDDGVDPRRARLLDAVYAAL
;
A
#
# COMPACT_ATOMS: atom_id res chain seq x y z
N GLY A 1 14.68 13.48 13.44
CA GLY A 1 13.56 14.09 12.80
C GLY A 1 12.62 14.79 13.77
N SER A 2 12.29 16.05 13.49
CA SER A 2 11.39 16.84 14.34
C SER A 2 9.90 16.63 14.01
N ARG A 3 9.59 16.04 12.85
CA ARG A 3 8.21 15.85 12.36
C ARG A 3 8.10 14.63 11.47
N CYS A 4 6.93 13.97 11.49
CA CYS A 4 6.54 12.99 10.48
C CYS A 4 5.79 13.73 9.36
N VAL A 5 6.16 13.44 8.12
CA VAL A 5 5.53 14.00 6.92
C VAL A 5 5.30 12.85 5.94
N TYR A 6 4.05 12.54 5.67
CA TYR A 6 3.69 11.50 4.69
C TYR A 6 4.13 11.91 3.28
N HIS A 7 4.97 11.10 2.67
CA HIS A 7 5.48 11.31 1.31
C HIS A 7 4.81 10.32 0.36
N ALA A 8 3.69 10.71 -0.23
CA ALA A 8 2.87 9.86 -1.07
C ALA A 8 3.61 9.21 -2.25
N MET A 9 4.60 9.91 -2.80
CA MET A 9 5.35 9.48 -3.97
C MET A 9 6.82 9.23 -3.67
N THR A 10 7.48 10.19 -3.04
CA THR A 10 8.94 10.21 -2.93
C THR A 10 9.50 9.20 -1.93
N TYR A 11 8.70 8.73 -0.96
CA TYR A 11 9.10 7.64 -0.06
C TYR A 11 9.56 6.40 -0.85
N GLY A 12 8.78 5.99 -1.86
CA GLY A 12 9.12 4.84 -2.69
C GLY A 12 10.41 5.02 -3.49
N HIS A 13 10.70 6.23 -3.96
CA HIS A 13 11.97 6.52 -4.65
C HIS A 13 13.17 6.42 -3.69
N LEU A 14 13.04 6.91 -2.46
CA LEU A 14 14.11 6.83 -1.46
C LEU A 14 14.41 5.37 -1.09
N VAL A 15 13.38 4.57 -0.78
CA VAL A 15 13.54 3.16 -0.45
C VAL A 15 14.01 2.36 -1.66
N GLY A 16 13.49 2.65 -2.85
CA GLY A 16 13.90 2.02 -4.10
C GLY A 16 15.37 2.28 -4.43
N GLU A 17 15.86 3.49 -4.19
CA GLU A 17 17.29 3.82 -4.37
C GLU A 17 18.18 3.08 -3.36
N LEU A 18 17.71 2.87 -2.12
CA LEU A 18 18.43 2.04 -1.15
C LEU A 18 18.54 0.59 -1.64
N ILE A 19 17.44 0.01 -2.15
CA ILE A 19 17.47 -1.33 -2.75
C ILE A 19 18.49 -1.36 -3.89
N ARG A 20 18.45 -0.41 -4.80
CA ARG A 20 19.35 -0.34 -5.93
C ARG A 20 20.83 -0.26 -5.52
N ARG A 21 21.14 0.49 -4.48
CA ARG A 21 22.53 0.63 -3.96
C ARG A 21 23.03 -0.62 -3.26
N ILE A 22 22.17 -1.32 -2.55
CA ILE A 22 22.54 -2.49 -1.76
C ILE A 22 22.60 -3.74 -2.64
N ASP A 23 21.65 -3.92 -3.53
CA ASP A 23 21.42 -5.15 -4.30
C ASP A 23 21.86 -5.03 -5.78
N GLY A 24 21.88 -3.83 -6.33
CA GLY A 24 22.21 -3.55 -7.73
C GLY A 24 21.01 -3.63 -8.69
N ARG A 25 19.90 -4.23 -8.30
CA ARG A 25 18.67 -4.34 -9.10
C ARG A 25 17.76 -3.14 -8.88
N SER A 26 16.89 -2.88 -9.87
CA SER A 26 15.78 -1.94 -9.65
C SER A 26 14.77 -2.50 -8.65
N PRO A 27 13.97 -1.65 -7.96
CA PRO A 27 12.95 -2.12 -7.02
C PRO A 27 11.97 -3.11 -7.64
N GLY A 28 11.50 -2.84 -8.87
CA GLY A 28 10.58 -3.74 -9.56
C GLY A 28 11.19 -5.10 -9.85
N ARG A 29 12.44 -5.13 -10.32
CA ARG A 29 13.16 -6.37 -10.55
C ARG A 29 13.45 -7.14 -9.26
N PHE A 30 13.89 -6.45 -8.21
CA PHE A 30 14.13 -7.07 -6.90
C PHE A 30 12.86 -7.74 -6.37
N ILE A 31 11.73 -7.02 -6.35
CA ILE A 31 10.45 -7.55 -5.88
C ILE A 31 10.00 -8.73 -6.76
N ALA A 32 10.14 -8.62 -8.08
CA ALA A 32 9.75 -9.70 -8.98
C ALA A 32 10.52 -11.00 -8.74
N GLU A 33 11.83 -10.90 -8.47
CA GLU A 33 12.72 -12.06 -8.31
C GLU A 33 12.69 -12.63 -6.89
N GLU A 34 12.64 -11.79 -5.86
CA GLU A 34 12.72 -12.23 -4.46
C GLU A 34 11.34 -12.55 -3.84
N ILE A 35 10.28 -11.92 -4.35
CA ILE A 35 8.95 -12.04 -3.74
C ILE A 35 7.96 -12.66 -4.71
N VAL A 36 7.75 -12.02 -5.86
CA VAL A 36 6.63 -12.36 -6.76
C VAL A 36 6.77 -13.76 -7.33
N ARG A 37 7.88 -14.06 -7.99
CA ARG A 37 8.12 -15.38 -8.61
C ARG A 37 8.16 -16.50 -7.56
N PRO A 38 8.93 -16.39 -6.47
CA PRO A 38 8.97 -17.44 -5.46
C PRO A 38 7.60 -17.74 -4.85
N TRP A 39 6.73 -16.75 -4.70
CA TRP A 39 5.42 -16.92 -4.06
C TRP A 39 4.27 -17.10 -5.06
N GLY A 40 4.56 -17.10 -6.38
CA GLY A 40 3.55 -17.25 -7.42
C GLY A 40 2.51 -16.12 -7.45
N LEU A 41 2.94 -14.89 -7.13
CA LEU A 41 2.05 -13.74 -7.02
C LEU A 41 1.88 -13.02 -8.36
N GLN A 42 0.80 -12.27 -8.48
CA GLN A 42 0.54 -11.34 -9.57
C GLN A 42 0.68 -9.92 -9.04
N PHE A 43 1.90 -9.44 -9.00
CA PHE A 43 2.25 -8.10 -8.51
C PHE A 43 3.41 -7.52 -9.31
N HIS A 44 3.28 -6.26 -9.73
CA HIS A 44 4.28 -5.59 -10.55
C HIS A 44 4.52 -4.16 -10.06
N ILE A 45 5.78 -3.75 -10.03
CA ILE A 45 6.23 -2.35 -10.03
C ILE A 45 7.00 -2.17 -11.32
N GLY A 46 6.45 -1.38 -12.26
CA GLY A 46 6.92 -1.39 -13.65
C GLY A 46 6.33 -2.56 -14.43
N LEU A 47 5.13 -2.38 -14.99
CA LEU A 47 4.45 -3.40 -15.79
C LEU A 47 5.06 -3.48 -17.19
N ALA A 48 5.39 -4.67 -17.66
CA ALA A 48 5.83 -4.88 -19.04
C ALA A 48 4.69 -4.60 -20.04
N ALA A 49 5.02 -4.11 -21.24
CA ALA A 49 4.01 -3.80 -22.25
C ALA A 49 3.18 -5.03 -22.69
N SER A 50 3.78 -6.21 -22.67
CA SER A 50 3.09 -7.48 -22.95
C SER A 50 1.99 -7.81 -21.94
N GLU A 51 2.05 -7.24 -20.74
CA GLU A 51 1.10 -7.46 -19.64
C GLU A 51 0.00 -6.38 -19.56
N ASP A 52 0.05 -5.34 -20.40
CA ASP A 52 -0.90 -4.22 -20.35
C ASP A 52 -2.37 -4.67 -20.50
N HIS A 53 -2.60 -5.71 -21.28
CA HIS A 53 -3.95 -6.27 -21.51
C HIS A 53 -4.58 -6.84 -20.22
N ARG A 54 -3.79 -7.08 -19.19
CA ARG A 54 -4.23 -7.58 -17.86
C ARG A 54 -4.55 -6.45 -16.89
N ALA A 55 -4.07 -5.25 -17.16
CA ALA A 55 -4.30 -4.10 -16.29
C ALA A 55 -5.70 -3.53 -16.53
N ALA A 56 -6.54 -3.51 -15.51
CA ALA A 56 -7.84 -2.87 -15.57
C ALA A 56 -7.71 -1.37 -15.80
N GLU A 57 -8.55 -0.82 -16.65
CA GLU A 57 -8.64 0.62 -16.83
C GLU A 57 -9.22 1.28 -15.58
N MET A 58 -8.50 2.27 -15.05
CA MET A 58 -8.89 3.00 -13.85
C MET A 58 -9.87 4.10 -14.19
N SER A 59 -10.89 4.29 -13.36
CA SER A 59 -11.79 5.42 -13.40
C SER A 59 -11.83 6.11 -12.03
N ALA A 60 -11.93 7.44 -12.01
CA ALA A 60 -11.96 8.20 -10.78
C ALA A 60 -13.22 9.06 -10.68
N HIS A 61 -13.82 9.07 -9.50
CA HIS A 61 -14.85 10.04 -9.14
C HIS A 61 -14.17 11.37 -8.75
N GLU A 62 -14.83 12.48 -8.98
CA GLU A 62 -14.26 13.81 -8.68
C GLU A 62 -13.78 13.94 -7.23
N LYS A 63 -14.54 13.46 -6.27
CA LYS A 63 -14.17 13.44 -4.85
C LYS A 63 -12.88 12.68 -4.53
N ALA A 64 -12.44 11.76 -5.38
CA ALA A 64 -11.16 11.06 -5.18
C ALA A 64 -9.95 12.01 -5.21
N TYR A 65 -10.12 13.21 -5.77
CA TYR A 65 -9.05 14.22 -5.83
C TYR A 65 -9.02 15.15 -4.61
N ASP A 66 -10.03 15.13 -3.76
CA ASP A 66 -10.12 16.06 -2.63
C ASP A 66 -8.95 15.88 -1.67
N TRP A 67 -8.51 14.63 -1.47
CA TRP A 67 -7.33 14.35 -0.67
C TRP A 67 -6.04 14.97 -1.25
N ILE A 68 -5.86 14.91 -2.57
CA ILE A 68 -4.73 15.55 -3.25
C ILE A 68 -4.83 17.06 -3.12
N ARG A 69 -6.00 17.63 -3.40
CA ARG A 69 -6.27 19.07 -3.27
C ARG A 69 -6.03 19.59 -1.85
N GLN A 70 -6.40 18.80 -0.84
CA GLN A 70 -6.10 19.12 0.56
C GLN A 70 -4.61 19.07 0.84
N GLY A 71 -3.92 18.03 0.39
CA GLY A 71 -2.48 17.89 0.55
C GLY A 71 -1.69 19.04 -0.10
N GLU A 72 -2.15 19.54 -1.24
CA GLU A 72 -1.56 20.69 -1.93
C GLU A 72 -1.65 22.01 -1.14
N LYS A 73 -2.61 22.12 -0.21
CA LYS A 73 -2.79 23.29 0.67
C LYS A 73 -1.99 23.22 1.96
N THR A 74 -1.30 22.11 2.22
CA THR A 74 -0.48 21.94 3.41
C THR A 74 0.88 22.66 3.27
N ALA A 75 1.66 22.66 4.33
CA ALA A 75 3.04 23.15 4.28
C ALA A 75 3.98 22.29 3.42
N TYR A 76 3.50 21.14 2.90
CA TYR A 76 4.30 20.18 2.13
C TYR A 76 3.66 19.82 0.79
N PRO A 77 3.33 20.79 -0.10
CA PRO A 77 2.60 20.53 -1.34
C PRO A 77 3.36 19.61 -2.30
N HIS A 78 4.69 19.61 -2.23
CA HIS A 78 5.54 18.76 -3.09
C HIS A 78 5.40 17.26 -2.78
N ALA A 79 4.90 16.88 -1.60
CA ALA A 79 4.59 15.48 -1.29
C ALA A 79 3.48 14.91 -2.20
N PHE A 80 2.67 15.77 -2.84
CA PHE A 80 1.53 15.42 -3.68
C PHE A 80 1.70 15.80 -5.15
N ARG A 81 2.68 16.63 -5.50
CA ARG A 81 2.81 17.24 -6.84
C ARG A 81 3.93 16.68 -7.70
N ASN A 82 4.70 15.73 -7.23
CA ASN A 82 5.85 15.25 -8.00
C ASN A 82 5.81 13.73 -8.24
N PRO A 83 5.18 13.28 -9.34
CA PRO A 83 4.45 14.06 -10.35
C PRO A 83 3.04 14.45 -9.87
N THR A 84 2.44 15.44 -10.52
CA THR A 84 1.00 15.74 -10.34
C THR A 84 0.19 14.62 -10.99
N LEU A 85 -0.70 14.04 -10.20
CA LEU A 85 -1.55 12.94 -10.65
C LEU A 85 -2.89 13.47 -11.18
N SER A 86 -3.40 12.81 -12.20
CA SER A 86 -4.74 13.00 -12.77
C SER A 86 -5.51 11.69 -12.80
N ALA A 87 -6.82 11.75 -13.10
CA ALA A 87 -7.67 10.56 -13.25
C ALA A 87 -7.14 9.58 -14.29
N THR A 88 -6.50 10.08 -15.33
CA THR A 88 -6.00 9.30 -16.44
C THR A 88 -4.56 8.82 -16.24
N THR A 89 -3.83 9.39 -15.30
CA THR A 89 -2.42 9.02 -15.03
C THR A 89 -2.24 7.50 -14.86
N PRO A 90 -3.05 6.77 -14.07
CA PRO A 90 -2.89 5.33 -13.89
C PRO A 90 -3.08 4.51 -15.18
N ASN A 91 -3.77 5.06 -16.19
CA ASN A 91 -4.02 4.40 -17.47
C ASN A 91 -2.91 4.64 -18.51
N ALA A 92 -2.04 5.60 -18.26
CA ALA A 92 -0.97 5.89 -19.18
C ALA A 92 0.08 4.77 -19.20
N ARG A 93 0.50 4.34 -20.40
CA ARG A 93 1.54 3.31 -20.57
C ARG A 93 2.82 3.69 -19.82
N ALA A 94 3.23 4.97 -19.93
CA ALA A 94 4.42 5.48 -19.27
C ALA A 94 4.35 5.34 -17.74
N TRP A 95 3.16 5.57 -17.14
CA TRP A 95 2.94 5.36 -15.70
C TRP A 95 3.03 3.88 -15.32
N ARG A 96 2.39 2.99 -16.09
CA ARG A 96 2.43 1.55 -15.84
C ARG A 96 3.84 0.98 -15.99
N ALA A 97 4.63 1.53 -16.93
CA ALA A 97 6.02 1.11 -17.17
C ALA A 97 7.01 1.61 -16.11
N ALA A 98 6.73 2.77 -15.52
CA ALA A 98 7.62 3.37 -14.54
C ALA A 98 7.66 2.56 -13.24
N GLU A 99 8.80 2.61 -12.57
CA GLU A 99 8.93 2.07 -11.21
C GLU A 99 8.74 3.20 -10.19
N VAL A 100 7.51 3.35 -9.69
CA VAL A 100 7.13 4.31 -8.63
C VAL A 100 6.63 3.52 -7.42
N PRO A 101 7.52 2.97 -6.58
CA PRO A 101 7.18 1.92 -5.61
C PRO A 101 6.11 2.31 -4.59
N ALA A 102 5.98 3.61 -4.30
CA ALA A 102 4.96 4.11 -3.36
C ALA A 102 3.55 4.26 -3.98
N ALA A 103 3.40 4.18 -5.32
CA ALA A 103 2.14 4.63 -5.92
C ALA A 103 1.62 3.79 -7.09
N ASN A 104 2.47 3.09 -7.85
CA ASN A 104 2.02 2.43 -9.08
C ASN A 104 2.14 0.89 -9.08
N GLY A 105 2.17 0.29 -7.91
CA GLY A 105 2.08 -1.16 -7.80
C GLY A 105 0.79 -1.67 -8.44
N GLN A 106 0.88 -2.69 -9.29
CA GLN A 106 -0.24 -3.34 -9.96
C GLN A 106 -0.33 -4.77 -9.48
N ALA A 107 -1.49 -5.15 -8.95
CA ALA A 107 -1.69 -6.46 -8.34
C ALA A 107 -3.16 -6.89 -8.39
N ASP A 108 -3.40 -8.18 -8.23
CA ASP A 108 -4.73 -8.67 -7.86
C ASP A 108 -4.90 -8.79 -6.33
N ALA A 109 -6.15 -8.85 -5.89
CA ALA A 109 -6.47 -8.92 -4.46
C ALA A 109 -5.94 -10.21 -3.82
N ARG A 110 -5.97 -11.34 -4.53
CA ARG A 110 -5.49 -12.63 -4.03
C ARG A 110 -4.01 -12.59 -3.71
N SER A 111 -3.21 -12.05 -4.61
CA SER A 111 -1.76 -11.93 -4.44
C SER A 111 -1.39 -11.05 -3.25
N LEU A 112 -2.07 -9.90 -3.10
CA LEU A 112 -1.84 -9.04 -1.95
C LEU A 112 -2.32 -9.69 -0.64
N ALA A 113 -3.49 -10.34 -0.63
CA ALA A 113 -3.99 -11.07 0.54
C ALA A 113 -3.05 -12.22 0.92
N THR A 114 -2.50 -12.95 -0.06
CA THR A 114 -1.49 -14.00 0.18
C THR A 114 -0.24 -13.42 0.82
N LEU A 115 0.30 -12.33 0.27
CA LEU A 115 1.49 -11.66 0.81
C LEU A 115 1.29 -11.24 2.26
N TYR A 116 0.18 -10.54 2.54
CA TYR A 116 -0.14 -10.11 3.91
C TYR A 116 -0.52 -11.30 4.83
N GLY A 117 -1.07 -12.38 4.29
CA GLY A 117 -1.32 -13.62 5.02
C GLY A 117 -0.03 -14.29 5.50
N VAL A 118 1.01 -14.33 4.65
CA VAL A 118 2.33 -14.80 5.05
C VAL A 118 2.90 -13.93 6.18
N LEU A 119 2.75 -12.60 6.07
CA LEU A 119 3.19 -11.67 7.11
C LEU A 119 2.38 -11.84 8.41
N ALA A 120 1.06 -12.05 8.32
CA ALA A 120 0.20 -12.34 9.46
C ALA A 120 0.58 -13.63 10.19
N CYS A 121 1.17 -14.59 9.47
CA CYS A 121 1.69 -15.86 10.00
C CYS A 121 3.16 -15.77 10.46
N GLY A 122 3.68 -14.57 10.72
CA GLY A 122 5.05 -14.40 11.23
C GLY A 122 6.14 -14.41 10.13
N GLY A 123 5.75 -14.27 8.86
CA GLY A 123 6.67 -14.20 7.72
C GLY A 123 7.07 -15.56 7.14
N THR A 124 6.52 -16.67 7.65
CA THR A 124 6.82 -18.03 7.19
C THR A 124 5.53 -18.87 7.09
N VAL A 125 5.33 -19.53 5.95
CA VAL A 125 4.19 -20.43 5.73
C VAL A 125 4.66 -21.64 4.92
N GLY A 126 4.27 -22.85 5.34
CA GLY A 126 4.60 -24.09 4.66
C GLY A 126 6.10 -24.34 4.48
N GLY A 127 6.91 -23.92 5.45
CA GLY A 127 8.37 -24.04 5.40
C GLY A 127 9.06 -22.98 4.51
N ARG A 128 8.32 -22.10 3.83
CA ARG A 128 8.87 -21.02 3.01
C ARG A 128 8.86 -19.71 3.81
N GLN A 129 10.01 -19.08 3.85
CA GLN A 129 10.19 -17.82 4.57
C GLN A 129 10.22 -16.64 3.59
N LEU A 130 9.36 -15.64 3.83
CA LEU A 130 9.40 -14.34 3.18
C LEU A 130 10.28 -13.36 3.98
N LEU A 131 10.05 -13.30 5.28
CA LEU A 131 10.85 -12.54 6.23
C LEU A 131 11.08 -13.38 7.49
N SER A 132 12.22 -13.18 8.15
CA SER A 132 12.41 -13.75 9.48
C SER A 132 11.47 -13.07 10.49
N ALA A 133 11.09 -13.77 11.55
CA ALA A 133 10.26 -13.22 12.62
C ALA A 133 10.90 -11.95 13.23
N ASP A 134 12.23 -11.91 13.33
CA ASP A 134 12.95 -10.74 13.82
C ASP A 134 12.85 -9.55 12.84
N ALA A 135 13.04 -9.79 11.55
CA ALA A 135 12.89 -8.75 10.54
C ALA A 135 11.45 -8.19 10.52
N LEU A 136 10.44 -9.06 10.61
CA LEU A 136 9.05 -8.65 10.67
C LEU A 136 8.76 -7.83 11.92
N ARG A 137 9.23 -8.27 13.10
CA ARG A 137 9.08 -7.53 14.35
C ARG A 137 9.69 -6.12 14.25
N ARG A 138 10.90 -5.99 13.66
CA ARG A 138 11.54 -4.69 13.43
C ARG A 138 10.78 -3.84 12.42
N ALA A 139 10.23 -4.45 11.37
CA ALA A 139 9.46 -3.75 10.34
C ALA A 139 8.12 -3.20 10.87
N THR A 140 7.50 -3.91 11.82
CA THR A 140 6.20 -3.53 12.42
C THR A 140 6.33 -2.76 13.74
N ALA A 141 7.54 -2.59 14.28
CA ALA A 141 7.77 -1.76 15.46
C ALA A 141 7.41 -0.30 15.18
N VAL A 142 6.58 0.28 16.05
CA VAL A 142 6.15 1.69 15.95
C VAL A 142 7.36 2.61 15.94
N ARG A 143 7.41 3.49 14.95
CA ARG A 143 8.45 4.51 14.79
C ARG A 143 7.91 5.92 14.99
N PHE A 144 6.62 6.09 14.77
CA PHE A 144 5.92 7.35 14.95
C PHE A 144 4.48 7.09 15.40
N ASP A 145 4.04 7.82 16.41
CA ASP A 145 2.66 7.89 16.88
C ASP A 145 2.33 9.35 17.13
N GLY A 146 1.38 9.90 16.37
CA GLY A 146 1.05 11.31 16.46
C GLY A 146 0.32 11.85 15.24
N VAL A 147 0.29 13.16 15.09
CA VAL A 147 -0.32 13.83 13.94
C VAL A 147 0.71 13.98 12.82
N ASP A 148 0.42 13.38 11.66
CA ASP A 148 1.23 13.58 10.46
C ASP A 148 1.09 15.03 9.96
N ALA A 149 2.21 15.71 9.77
CA ALA A 149 2.23 17.12 9.42
C ALA A 149 1.76 17.41 7.97
N CYS A 150 1.63 16.38 7.15
CA CYS A 150 1.15 16.49 5.78
C CYS A 150 -0.36 16.24 5.68
N SER A 151 -0.84 15.12 6.18
CA SER A 151 -2.26 14.76 6.14
C SER A 151 -3.09 15.42 7.25
N LEU A 152 -2.42 15.97 8.29
CA LEU A 152 -3.02 16.55 9.50
C LEU A 152 -3.91 15.54 10.26
N ALA A 153 -3.70 14.25 10.03
CA ALA A 153 -4.46 13.16 10.65
C ALA A 153 -3.62 12.40 11.69
N PRO A 154 -4.24 11.89 12.76
CA PRO A 154 -3.60 10.95 13.65
C PRO A 154 -3.09 9.74 12.86
N THR A 155 -1.85 9.36 13.11
CA THR A 155 -1.19 8.32 12.32
C THR A 155 -0.17 7.57 13.16
N VAL A 156 -0.18 6.25 13.06
CA VAL A 156 0.85 5.40 13.64
C VAL A 156 1.61 4.72 12.51
N PHE A 157 2.91 4.99 12.40
CA PHE A 157 3.79 4.39 11.40
C PHE A 157 4.86 3.51 12.01
N ALA A 158 5.10 2.39 11.33
CA ALA A 158 6.28 1.56 11.47
C ALA A 158 7.23 1.77 10.27
N ALA A 159 8.13 0.83 10.03
CA ALA A 159 9.03 0.89 8.86
C ALA A 159 8.28 0.45 7.58
N GLY A 160 7.55 1.38 6.97
CA GLY A 160 6.79 1.17 5.73
C GLY A 160 5.35 0.70 5.92
N TYR A 161 4.88 0.50 7.16
CA TYR A 161 3.50 0.12 7.45
C TYR A 161 2.79 1.19 8.28
N ARG A 162 1.49 1.34 8.05
CA ARG A 162 0.59 1.92 9.03
C ARG A 162 0.20 0.83 10.03
N ILE A 163 0.10 1.21 11.30
CA ILE A 163 -0.28 0.32 12.40
C ILE A 163 -1.66 0.72 12.91
N GLY A 164 -2.50 -0.27 13.21
CA GLY A 164 -3.83 -0.05 13.81
C GLY A 164 -4.91 0.37 12.84
N ALA A 165 -5.96 0.98 13.36
CA ALA A 165 -7.29 1.06 12.76
C ALA A 165 -7.46 2.03 11.59
N ILE A 166 -6.54 2.94 11.34
CA ILE A 166 -6.79 4.07 10.44
C ILE A 166 -7.01 3.60 9.00
N GLY A 167 -8.22 3.80 8.47
CA GLY A 167 -8.61 3.49 7.11
C GLY A 167 -9.04 2.04 6.86
N TYR A 168 -9.11 1.19 7.88
CA TYR A 168 -9.50 -0.22 7.69
C TYR A 168 -10.95 -0.53 8.09
N GLY A 169 -11.60 0.33 8.88
CA GLY A 169 -12.95 0.13 9.39
C GLY A 169 -12.97 -0.36 10.85
N PRO A 170 -14.17 -0.69 11.41
CA PRO A 170 -14.36 -0.93 12.84
C PRO A 170 -13.71 -2.22 13.37
N HIS A 171 -13.37 -3.18 12.51
CA HIS A 171 -12.84 -4.48 12.92
C HIS A 171 -11.33 -4.49 13.16
N VAL A 172 -10.66 -3.37 12.95
CA VAL A 172 -9.21 -3.34 13.03
C VAL A 172 -8.75 -3.21 14.47
N ALA A 173 -8.09 -4.27 14.94
CA ALA A 173 -7.55 -4.36 16.30
C ALA A 173 -6.11 -3.80 16.39
N PRO A 174 -5.64 -3.48 17.60
CA PRO A 174 -4.23 -3.22 17.83
C PRO A 174 -3.36 -4.37 17.30
N GLY A 175 -2.26 -4.03 16.60
CA GLY A 175 -1.36 -5.02 16.01
C GLY A 175 -1.61 -5.31 14.53
N HIS A 176 -2.69 -4.84 13.93
CA HIS A 176 -2.85 -4.84 12.48
C HIS A 176 -1.83 -3.93 11.83
N PHE A 177 -1.30 -4.35 10.70
CA PHE A 177 -0.38 -3.53 9.92
C PHE A 177 -0.61 -3.71 8.43
N GLY A 178 -0.44 -2.64 7.69
CA GLY A 178 -0.66 -2.61 6.25
C GLY A 178 -0.71 -1.19 5.73
N HIS A 179 -1.42 -0.97 4.63
CA HIS A 179 -1.59 0.36 4.09
C HIS A 179 -2.87 0.48 3.26
N THR A 180 -3.44 1.68 3.24
CA THR A 180 -4.53 2.05 2.31
C THR A 180 -3.94 2.66 1.04
N GLY A 181 -4.65 2.50 -0.08
CA GLY A 181 -4.33 3.17 -1.32
C GLY A 181 -5.32 4.29 -1.64
N TRP A 182 -4.86 5.23 -2.48
CA TRP A 182 -5.72 6.28 -3.00
C TRP A 182 -6.94 5.67 -3.72
N GLY A 183 -8.12 6.21 -3.42
CA GLY A 183 -9.38 5.79 -4.03
C GLY A 183 -10.01 4.51 -3.46
N GLY A 184 -9.49 3.97 -2.35
CA GLY A 184 -10.17 2.95 -1.56
C GLY A 184 -9.51 1.57 -1.47
N SER A 185 -8.47 1.29 -2.23
CA SER A 185 -7.72 0.03 -2.08
C SER A 185 -7.10 -0.09 -0.69
N VAL A 186 -6.97 -1.32 -0.20
CA VAL A 186 -6.32 -1.63 1.08
C VAL A 186 -5.72 -3.02 1.05
N ALA A 187 -4.60 -3.20 1.75
CA ALA A 187 -4.11 -4.52 2.12
C ALA A 187 -3.48 -4.46 3.52
N PHE A 188 -3.76 -5.48 4.32
CA PHE A 188 -3.24 -5.55 5.68
C PHE A 188 -3.14 -6.98 6.21
N ALA A 189 -2.35 -7.14 7.27
CA ALA A 189 -2.22 -8.34 8.06
C ALA A 189 -2.92 -8.16 9.42
N ASP A 190 -3.66 -9.19 9.85
CA ASP A 190 -4.15 -9.39 11.20
C ASP A 190 -3.42 -10.59 11.83
N PRO A 191 -2.34 -10.36 12.57
CA PRO A 191 -1.58 -11.47 13.18
C PRO A 191 -2.38 -12.28 14.20
N ALA A 192 -3.31 -11.65 14.92
CA ALA A 192 -4.11 -12.33 15.93
C ALA A 192 -5.02 -13.41 15.33
N ARG A 193 -5.50 -13.19 14.10
CA ARG A 193 -6.34 -14.13 13.36
C ARG A 193 -5.59 -14.87 12.24
N ARG A 194 -4.31 -14.58 12.07
CA ARG A 194 -3.49 -15.12 10.98
C ARG A 194 -4.12 -14.85 9.61
N LEU A 195 -4.72 -13.67 9.47
CA LEU A 195 -5.48 -13.25 8.31
C LEU A 195 -4.69 -12.21 7.49
N GLY A 196 -4.57 -12.43 6.19
CA GLY A 196 -4.23 -11.41 5.21
C GLY A 196 -5.48 -10.99 4.46
N PHE A 197 -5.72 -9.70 4.39
CA PHE A 197 -6.85 -9.13 3.64
C PHE A 197 -6.37 -8.16 2.58
N ALA A 198 -7.01 -8.16 1.41
CA ALA A 198 -6.81 -7.16 0.39
C ALA A 198 -8.11 -6.85 -0.35
N PHE A 199 -8.32 -5.57 -0.61
CA PHE A 199 -9.34 -5.05 -1.49
C PHE A 199 -8.68 -4.14 -2.52
N VAL A 200 -8.79 -4.49 -3.80
CA VAL A 200 -8.31 -3.67 -4.91
C VAL A 200 -9.48 -3.19 -5.76
N THR A 201 -9.40 -1.99 -6.28
CA THR A 201 -10.48 -1.40 -7.06
C THR A 201 -9.93 -0.63 -8.25
N ARG A 202 -10.65 -0.70 -9.37
CA ARG A 202 -10.41 0.16 -10.54
C ARG A 202 -11.17 1.49 -10.45
N ARG A 203 -12.18 1.59 -9.57
CA ARG A 203 -12.94 2.83 -9.35
C ARG A 203 -12.39 3.55 -8.13
N LEU A 204 -11.65 4.62 -8.37
CA LEU A 204 -11.18 5.49 -7.32
C LEU A 204 -12.35 6.37 -6.86
N LEU A 205 -12.77 6.18 -5.62
CA LEU A 205 -13.83 6.95 -4.98
C LEU A 205 -13.23 7.81 -3.86
N GLY A 206 -13.78 8.98 -3.64
CA GLY A 206 -13.52 9.79 -2.45
C GLY A 206 -14.66 9.61 -1.45
N PHE A 207 -14.32 9.58 -0.17
CA PHE A 207 -15.29 9.44 0.92
C PHE A 207 -15.01 10.49 1.97
N ASP A 208 -16.06 11.13 2.45
CA ASP A 208 -15.96 12.24 3.40
C ASP A 208 -15.40 11.77 4.77
N ASP A 209 -15.68 10.52 5.14
CA ASP A 209 -15.22 9.86 6.37
C ASP A 209 -13.94 9.00 6.17
N GLY A 210 -13.40 8.98 4.95
CA GLY A 210 -12.23 8.16 4.60
C GLY A 210 -12.49 6.64 4.54
N VAL A 211 -13.75 6.19 4.69
CA VAL A 211 -14.12 4.78 4.66
C VAL A 211 -14.86 4.43 3.37
N ASP A 212 -14.32 3.50 2.61
CA ASP A 212 -15.01 2.95 1.44
C ASP A 212 -16.09 1.95 1.88
N PRO A 213 -17.38 2.20 1.64
CA PRO A 213 -18.47 1.32 2.09
C PRO A 213 -18.43 -0.06 1.43
N ARG A 214 -17.82 -0.19 0.23
CA ARG A 214 -17.62 -1.49 -0.41
C ARG A 214 -16.67 -2.35 0.38
N ARG A 215 -15.55 -1.75 0.81
CA ARG A 215 -14.54 -2.38 1.65
C ARG A 215 -15.08 -2.68 3.04
N ALA A 216 -15.79 -1.76 3.66
CA ALA A 216 -16.37 -1.94 4.99
C ALA A 216 -17.29 -3.16 5.04
N ARG A 217 -18.22 -3.29 4.10
CA ARG A 217 -19.13 -4.45 4.01
C ARG A 217 -18.38 -5.78 3.82
N LEU A 218 -17.30 -5.79 3.04
CA LEU A 218 -16.48 -7.00 2.86
C LEU A 218 -15.75 -7.37 4.16
N LEU A 219 -15.22 -6.38 4.86
CA LEU A 219 -14.58 -6.60 6.16
C LEU A 219 -15.57 -7.11 7.19
N ASP A 220 -16.77 -6.51 7.28
CA ASP A 220 -17.83 -6.98 8.18
C ASP A 220 -18.15 -8.46 7.92
N ALA A 221 -18.31 -8.84 6.66
CA ALA A 221 -18.60 -10.23 6.28
C ALA A 221 -17.44 -11.19 6.61
N VAL A 222 -16.20 -10.79 6.36
CA VAL A 222 -15.03 -11.61 6.69
C VAL A 222 -14.92 -11.81 8.19
N TYR A 223 -15.00 -10.74 8.97
CA TYR A 223 -14.87 -10.86 10.44
C TYR A 223 -16.06 -11.54 11.13
N ALA A 224 -17.23 -11.51 10.50
CA ALA A 224 -18.38 -12.28 10.97
C ALA A 224 -18.26 -13.79 10.70
N ALA A 225 -17.39 -14.19 9.77
CA ALA A 225 -17.15 -15.59 9.40
C ALA A 225 -15.94 -16.24 10.12
N LEU A 226 -15.19 -15.45 10.91
CA LEU A 226 -14.03 -15.91 11.71
C LEU A 226 -14.42 -16.29 13.14
#